data_a69c19606b41d07fd98f5c39ce2059bb
#
_entry.id   a69c19606b41d07fd98f5c39ce2059bb
#
_cell.length_a   1.000
_cell.length_b   1.000
_cell.length_c   1.000
_cell.angle_alpha   90.00
_cell.angle_beta   90.00
_cell.angle_gamma   90.00
#
_symmetry.space_group_name_H-M   'P 1'
#
loop_
_entity.id
_entity.type
_entity.pdbx_description
1 polymer ?
#
loop_
_entity_poly.entity_id
_entity_poly.type
_entity_poly.pdbx_seq_one_letter_code
_entity_poly.pdbx_strand_id
1 'polypeptide(L)'
;MSHADRYAALVDALERSVFDGPGHVPATTRQAARDHAARAVSGSTEPPQTSGVPDPWARHVDKVVRHAYTITDADIEALKAAGRSDDEIFETTVAAAVGAGVARLERALSLLKEGR
;
A
#
# COMPACT_ATOMS: atom_id res chain seq x y z
N MET A 1 -11.43 27.04 -5.64
CA MET A 1 -10.65 25.84 -5.28
C MET A 1 -9.76 25.46 -6.45
N SER A 2 -8.47 25.30 -6.22
CA SER A 2 -7.52 24.92 -7.26
C SER A 2 -7.65 23.42 -7.58
N HIS A 3 -7.06 23.02 -8.72
CA HIS A 3 -6.99 21.58 -9.06
C HIS A 3 -6.24 20.80 -7.98
N ALA A 4 -5.16 21.37 -7.42
CA ALA A 4 -4.38 20.71 -6.37
C ALA A 4 -5.23 20.47 -5.12
N ASP A 5 -6.05 21.44 -4.72
CA ASP A 5 -6.93 21.30 -3.55
C ASP A 5 -7.98 20.21 -3.78
N ARG A 6 -8.52 20.13 -4.98
CA ARG A 6 -9.52 19.13 -5.35
C ARG A 6 -8.94 17.73 -5.30
N TYR A 7 -7.76 17.54 -5.88
CA TYR A 7 -7.09 16.24 -5.86
C TYR A 7 -6.69 15.84 -4.46
N ALA A 8 -6.20 16.78 -3.65
CA ALA A 8 -5.85 16.50 -2.26
C ALA A 8 -7.06 16.01 -1.47
N ALA A 9 -8.23 16.62 -1.67
CA ALA A 9 -9.46 16.20 -1.01
C ALA A 9 -9.89 14.79 -1.43
N LEU A 10 -9.76 14.47 -2.73
CA LEU A 10 -10.09 13.14 -3.24
C LEU A 10 -9.14 12.07 -2.71
N VAL A 11 -7.84 12.37 -2.70
CA VAL A 11 -6.83 11.44 -2.17
C VAL A 11 -7.06 11.20 -0.67
N ASP A 12 -7.35 12.26 0.09
CA ASP A 12 -7.64 12.15 1.51
C ASP A 12 -8.86 11.28 1.78
N ALA A 13 -9.93 11.45 1.00
CA ALA A 13 -11.13 10.63 1.12
C ALA A 13 -10.84 9.16 0.80
N LEU A 14 -10.06 8.90 -0.24
CA LEU A 14 -9.65 7.56 -0.62
C LEU A 14 -8.83 6.90 0.50
N GLU A 15 -7.84 7.61 1.04
CA GLU A 15 -7.00 7.10 2.11
C GLU A 15 -7.82 6.76 3.36
N ARG A 16 -8.74 7.62 3.74
CA ARG A 16 -9.62 7.33 4.90
C ARG A 16 -10.45 6.09 4.66
N SER A 17 -11.00 5.93 3.47
CA SER A 17 -11.80 4.75 3.13
C SER A 17 -10.98 3.46 3.20
N VAL A 18 -9.78 3.48 2.62
CA VAL A 18 -8.94 2.28 2.49
C VAL A 18 -8.26 1.92 3.82
N PHE A 19 -7.77 2.91 4.56
CA PHE A 19 -6.90 2.64 5.71
C PHE A 19 -7.61 2.76 7.06
N ASP A 20 -8.64 3.58 7.17
CA ASP A 20 -9.27 3.86 8.46
C ASP A 20 -10.66 3.23 8.62
N GLY A 21 -11.30 2.85 7.51
CA GLY A 21 -12.64 2.28 7.54
C GLY A 21 -12.67 0.85 8.10
N PRO A 22 -13.86 0.33 8.40
CA PRO A 22 -13.99 -1.04 8.86
C PRO A 22 -13.61 -2.03 7.76
N GLY A 23 -13.12 -3.21 8.17
CA GLY A 23 -12.71 -4.25 7.23
C GLY A 23 -12.35 -5.53 7.96
N HIS A 24 -11.96 -6.54 7.18
CA HIS A 24 -11.55 -7.84 7.71
C HIS A 24 -10.13 -7.80 8.26
N VAL A 25 -9.29 -6.92 7.73
CA VAL A 25 -7.93 -6.69 8.23
C VAL A 25 -7.97 -5.48 9.17
N PRO A 26 -7.33 -5.56 10.34
CA PRO A 26 -7.29 -4.41 11.24
C PRO A 26 -6.74 -3.16 10.55
N ALA A 27 -7.30 -1.99 10.88
CA ALA A 27 -6.85 -0.72 10.31
C ALA A 27 -5.36 -0.49 10.53
N THR A 28 -4.83 -0.87 11.70
CA THR A 28 -3.40 -0.75 12.00
C THR A 28 -2.53 -1.56 11.03
N THR A 29 -2.98 -2.75 10.63
CA THR A 29 -2.27 -3.58 9.66
C THR A 29 -2.33 -2.95 8.26
N ARG A 30 -3.48 -2.42 7.86
CA ARG A 30 -3.63 -1.74 6.58
C ARG A 30 -2.76 -0.48 6.50
N GLN A 31 -2.70 0.28 7.59
CA GLN A 31 -1.84 1.46 7.70
C GLN A 31 -0.36 1.08 7.65
N ALA A 32 0.03 0.00 8.30
CA ALA A 32 1.40 -0.53 8.23
C ALA A 32 1.76 -0.96 6.80
N ALA A 33 0.83 -1.59 6.09
CA ALA A 33 1.02 -1.97 4.69
C ALA A 33 1.20 -0.74 3.80
N ARG A 34 0.40 0.32 4.02
CA ARG A 34 0.56 1.60 3.34
C ARG A 34 1.96 2.18 3.55
N ASP A 35 2.39 2.24 4.80
CA ASP A 35 3.68 2.85 5.14
C ASP A 35 4.85 2.04 4.58
N HIS A 36 4.76 0.71 4.61
CA HIS A 36 5.76 -0.16 4.00
C HIS A 36 5.83 0.05 2.49
N ALA A 37 4.68 0.13 1.83
CA ALA A 37 4.59 0.38 0.39
C ALA A 37 5.20 1.75 0.02
N ALA A 38 4.89 2.78 0.78
CA ALA A 38 5.42 4.12 0.56
C ALA A 38 6.95 4.14 0.69
N ARG A 39 7.50 3.45 1.67
CA ARG A 39 8.96 3.35 1.84
C ARG A 39 9.60 2.59 0.69
N ALA A 40 8.97 1.54 0.19
CA ALA A 40 9.46 0.80 -0.96
C ALA A 40 9.52 1.67 -2.21
N VAL A 41 8.54 2.55 -2.40
CA VAL A 41 8.52 3.50 -3.52
C VAL A 41 9.65 4.53 -3.40
N SER A 42 9.94 5.00 -2.19
CA SER A 42 11.01 5.98 -1.98
C SER A 42 12.42 5.39 -2.02
N GLY A 43 12.53 4.06 -2.19
CA GLY A 43 13.83 3.40 -2.26
C GLY A 43 14.49 3.18 -0.91
N SER A 44 13.71 3.16 0.16
CA SER A 44 14.23 2.88 1.49
C SER A 44 14.87 1.49 1.53
N THR A 45 16.04 1.41 2.18
CA THR A 45 16.77 0.16 2.36
C THR A 45 16.57 -0.43 3.76
N GLU A 46 15.63 0.13 4.54
CA GLU A 46 15.34 -0.38 5.87
C GLU A 46 14.89 -1.83 5.83
N PRO A 47 15.32 -2.64 6.80
CA PRO A 47 14.90 -4.04 6.87
C PRO A 47 13.37 -4.17 6.99
N PRO A 48 12.77 -5.20 6.36
CA PRO A 48 11.31 -5.40 6.42
C PRO A 48 10.75 -5.49 7.84
N GLN A 49 11.53 -6.02 8.78
CA GLN A 49 11.07 -6.17 10.15
C GLN A 49 10.82 -4.85 10.88
N THR A 50 11.30 -3.71 10.33
CA THR A 50 11.04 -2.40 10.91
C THR A 50 9.77 -1.76 10.38
N SER A 51 9.11 -2.39 9.41
CA SER A 51 7.94 -1.82 8.75
C SER A 51 6.66 -1.94 9.56
N GLY A 52 6.62 -2.83 10.55
CA GLY A 52 5.41 -3.09 11.33
C GLY A 52 4.39 -3.98 10.62
N VAL A 53 4.68 -4.46 9.43
CA VAL A 53 3.80 -5.37 8.69
C VAL A 53 4.12 -6.80 9.09
N PRO A 54 3.15 -7.54 9.67
CA PRO A 54 3.41 -8.93 10.07
C PRO A 54 3.55 -9.86 8.85
N ASP A 55 4.32 -10.95 9.03
CA ASP A 55 4.37 -12.00 8.03
C ASP A 55 3.02 -12.75 8.01
N PRO A 56 2.58 -13.24 6.87
CA PRO A 56 3.24 -13.24 5.56
C PRO A 56 3.00 -11.98 4.73
N TRP A 57 2.36 -10.97 5.30
CA TRP A 57 1.94 -9.77 4.55
C TRP A 57 3.11 -8.96 4.00
N ALA A 58 4.22 -8.86 4.73
CA ALA A 58 5.36 -8.05 4.29
C ALA A 58 5.85 -8.46 2.90
N ARG A 59 5.99 -9.75 2.66
CA ARG A 59 6.41 -10.27 1.36
C ARG A 59 5.39 -9.98 0.27
N HIS A 60 4.10 -10.11 0.58
CA HIS A 60 3.04 -9.85 -0.37
C HIS A 60 3.00 -8.36 -0.75
N VAL A 61 3.12 -7.47 0.24
CA VAL A 61 3.15 -6.02 0.01
C VAL A 61 4.33 -5.64 -0.88
N ASP A 62 5.53 -6.17 -0.59
CA ASP A 62 6.71 -5.93 -1.43
C ASP A 62 6.45 -6.36 -2.87
N LYS A 63 5.83 -7.51 -3.08
CA LYS A 63 5.56 -8.03 -4.41
C LYS A 63 4.55 -7.17 -5.15
N VAL A 64 3.49 -6.72 -4.46
CA VAL A 64 2.49 -5.81 -5.04
C VAL A 64 3.15 -4.51 -5.53
N VAL A 65 4.05 -3.94 -4.71
CA VAL A 65 4.69 -2.66 -5.01
C VAL A 65 5.73 -2.78 -6.12
N ARG A 66 6.57 -3.80 -6.07
CA ARG A 66 7.74 -3.92 -6.94
C ARG A 66 7.49 -4.75 -8.19
N HIS A 67 6.71 -5.81 -8.06
CA HIS A 67 6.56 -6.82 -9.10
C HIS A 67 5.15 -7.41 -9.13
N ALA A 68 4.12 -6.55 -9.21
CA ALA A 68 2.73 -7.00 -9.21
C ALA A 68 2.46 -8.04 -10.29
N TYR A 69 3.11 -7.91 -11.44
CA TYR A 69 2.96 -8.83 -12.57
C TYR A 69 3.53 -10.23 -12.28
N THR A 70 4.26 -10.41 -11.19
CA THR A 70 4.82 -11.72 -10.82
C THR A 70 4.00 -12.44 -9.76
N ILE A 71 2.90 -11.84 -9.30
CA ILE A 71 2.01 -12.49 -8.32
C ILE A 71 1.31 -13.64 -9.04
N THR A 72 1.48 -14.85 -8.51
CA THR A 72 0.95 -16.07 -9.11
C THR A 72 -0.13 -16.68 -8.24
N ASP A 73 -0.84 -17.68 -8.80
CA ASP A 73 -1.80 -18.45 -8.01
C ASP A 73 -1.12 -19.12 -6.81
N ALA A 74 0.14 -19.54 -6.97
CA ALA A 74 0.91 -20.14 -5.88
C ALA A 74 1.14 -19.15 -4.73
N ASP A 75 1.38 -17.88 -5.05
CA ASP A 75 1.54 -16.83 -4.04
C ASP A 75 0.25 -16.65 -3.23
N ILE A 76 -0.89 -16.64 -3.91
CA ILE A 76 -2.20 -16.50 -3.27
C ILE A 76 -2.51 -17.74 -2.43
N GLU A 77 -2.23 -18.93 -2.95
CA GLU A 77 -2.45 -20.17 -2.21
C GLU A 77 -1.58 -20.24 -0.95
N ALA A 78 -0.37 -19.72 -0.99
CA ALA A 78 0.50 -19.65 0.19
C ALA A 78 -0.11 -18.77 1.28
N LEU A 79 -0.73 -17.66 0.92
CA LEU A 79 -1.43 -16.79 1.89
C LEU A 79 -2.63 -17.51 2.50
N LYS A 80 -3.40 -18.23 1.66
CA LYS A 80 -4.54 -19.02 2.14
C LYS A 80 -4.08 -20.13 3.08
N ALA A 81 -2.98 -20.80 2.75
CA ALA A 81 -2.40 -21.85 3.60
C ALA A 81 -1.94 -21.27 4.94
N ALA A 82 -1.55 -20.02 4.99
CA ALA A 82 -1.18 -19.32 6.21
C ALA A 82 -2.42 -18.82 7.00
N GLY A 83 -3.63 -19.17 6.54
CA GLY A 83 -4.88 -18.85 7.23
C GLY A 83 -5.51 -17.52 6.82
N ARG A 84 -5.07 -16.93 5.72
CA ARG A 84 -5.63 -15.66 5.26
C ARG A 84 -6.83 -15.89 4.32
N SER A 85 -7.92 -15.15 4.57
CA SER A 85 -9.11 -15.24 3.74
C SER A 85 -8.94 -14.44 2.45
N ASP A 86 -9.83 -14.69 1.47
CA ASP A 86 -9.86 -13.92 0.23
C ASP A 86 -10.07 -12.43 0.51
N ASP A 87 -10.96 -12.09 1.45
CA ASP A 87 -11.22 -10.70 1.81
C ASP A 87 -10.00 -10.04 2.43
N GLU A 88 -9.29 -10.74 3.32
CA GLU A 88 -8.06 -10.23 3.91
C GLU A 88 -6.97 -9.99 2.85
N ILE A 89 -6.83 -10.92 1.91
CA ILE A 89 -5.85 -10.80 0.82
C ILE A 89 -6.20 -9.59 -0.05
N PHE A 90 -7.47 -9.43 -0.40
CA PHE A 90 -7.94 -8.30 -1.20
C PHE A 90 -7.66 -6.98 -0.50
N GLU A 91 -8.04 -6.84 0.77
CA GLU A 91 -7.86 -5.59 1.52
C GLU A 91 -6.40 -5.20 1.67
N THR A 92 -5.52 -6.17 1.95
CA THR A 92 -4.09 -5.91 2.09
C THR A 92 -3.46 -5.53 0.74
N THR A 93 -3.91 -6.17 -0.34
CA THR A 93 -3.45 -5.85 -1.69
C THR A 93 -3.84 -4.42 -2.07
N VAL A 94 -5.09 -4.03 -1.79
CA VAL A 94 -5.57 -2.66 -2.05
C VAL A 94 -4.78 -1.65 -1.22
N ALA A 95 -4.56 -1.94 0.07
CA ALA A 95 -3.79 -1.05 0.95
C ALA A 95 -2.38 -0.81 0.41
N ALA A 96 -1.71 -1.87 -0.05
CA ALA A 96 -0.37 -1.76 -0.63
C ALA A 96 -0.39 -0.97 -1.94
N ALA A 97 -1.34 -1.26 -2.83
CA ALA A 97 -1.44 -0.60 -4.12
C ALA A 97 -1.76 0.89 -3.98
N VAL A 98 -2.70 1.24 -3.10
CA VAL A 98 -3.06 2.65 -2.85
C VAL A 98 -1.89 3.38 -2.17
N GLY A 99 -1.25 2.75 -1.19
CA GLY A 99 -0.07 3.33 -0.53
C GLY A 99 1.05 3.65 -1.51
N ALA A 100 1.37 2.70 -2.39
CA ALA A 100 2.39 2.90 -3.42
C ALA A 100 1.96 3.96 -4.44
N GLY A 101 0.69 3.93 -4.88
CA GLY A 101 0.16 4.86 -5.85
C GLY A 101 0.17 6.30 -5.34
N VAL A 102 -0.26 6.53 -4.11
CA VAL A 102 -0.26 7.85 -3.49
C VAL A 102 1.19 8.36 -3.32
N ALA A 103 2.11 7.50 -2.90
CA ALA A 103 3.52 7.89 -2.76
C ALA A 103 4.12 8.30 -4.10
N ARG A 104 3.80 7.58 -5.17
CA ARG A 104 4.27 7.92 -6.52
C ARG A 104 3.68 9.23 -7.01
N LEU A 105 2.38 9.45 -6.73
CA LEU A 105 1.71 10.70 -7.09
C LEU A 105 2.34 11.89 -6.37
N GLU A 106 2.57 11.78 -5.07
CA GLU A 106 3.19 12.84 -4.28
C GLU A 106 4.59 13.17 -4.79
N ARG A 107 5.36 12.15 -5.15
CA ARG A 107 6.70 12.34 -5.72
C ARG A 107 6.62 13.07 -7.06
N ALA A 108 5.71 12.69 -7.94
CA ALA A 108 5.53 13.33 -9.24
C ALA A 108 5.13 14.80 -9.07
N LEU A 109 4.21 15.09 -8.15
CA LEU A 109 3.79 16.46 -7.87
C LEU A 109 4.94 17.29 -7.31
N SER A 110 5.76 16.72 -6.44
CA SER A 110 6.94 17.38 -5.89
C SER A 110 7.94 17.74 -6.99
N LEU A 111 8.21 16.80 -7.90
CA LEU A 111 9.12 17.03 -9.02
C LEU A 111 8.60 18.10 -9.97
N LEU A 112 7.30 18.16 -10.20
CA LEU A 112 6.70 19.19 -11.02
C LEU A 112 6.89 20.59 -10.41
N LYS A 113 6.76 20.69 -9.09
CA LYS A 113 7.01 21.96 -8.39
C LYS A 113 8.47 22.38 -8.48
N GLU A 114 9.40 21.43 -8.31
CA GLU A 114 10.83 21.70 -8.38
C GLU A 114 11.30 22.03 -9.78
N GLY A 115 10.62 21.53 -10.80
CA GLY A 115 10.96 21.75 -12.20
C GLY A 115 10.65 23.14 -12.73
N ARG A 116 10.17 24.04 -11.90
CA ARG A 116 9.94 25.43 -12.26
C ARG A 116 11.16 26.29 -11.94
#